data_a329bd850221e294a9135125d3d6b4cd
#
_entry.id   a329bd850221e294a9135125d3d6b4cd
#
_cell.length_a   1.000
_cell.length_b   1.000
_cell.length_c   1.000
_cell.angle_alpha   90.00
_cell.angle_beta   90.00
_cell.angle_gamma   90.00
#
_symmetry.space_group_name_H-M   'P 1'
#
loop_
_entity.id
_entity.type
_entity.pdbx_description
1 polymer ?
#
loop_
_entity_poly.entity_id
_entity_poly.type
_entity_poly.pdbx_seq_one_letter_code
_entity_poly.pdbx_strand_id
1 'polypeptide(L)'
;MIRRWVKWGIAALVLAALVFGTMRIVSQRQALQAANAAKLAERAQAGIELAPTDLVQVQVRTLPQEVTVSGSLKAANVVVIKARVAGELQGLSLREGDAVRAGQVVAQVEPADAQARLRQSQQQAEAAKAQVDIARRTYENNRSLVEQGFISKFALESASASLASAEASYRAALAGADLTRKALEDTVLRSPISGLVSQRLAQNGERMALDGRVLEVVDLRRMEVEASLSAAEAVQVQPGQKAQLRVEGVSTPLSGTVSRVNPNVLAGSRAVLAYLVLDPVPGLRQGLFVQGRIQIGTVQSPSVPLSAVRTDKPTPYVQLVENNMLVHQPVQLGARAEVDGQTVVVLQGVPANARLVSGAVGTLREGLRVTLTPGAP
;
A
#
# COMPACT_ATOMS: atom_id res chain seq x y z
N MET A 1 4.08 -105.12 47.14
CA MET A 1 3.09 -103.97 46.89
C MET A 1 3.58 -102.62 47.36
N ILE A 2 4.69 -102.43 48.00
CA ILE A 2 5.18 -101.18 48.65
C ILE A 2 5.79 -100.18 47.63
N ARG A 3 6.30 -100.65 46.49
CA ARG A 3 7.06 -99.84 45.54
C ARG A 3 6.20 -98.84 44.64
N ARG A 4 4.91 -99.02 44.57
CA ARG A 4 3.95 -98.19 43.80
C ARG A 4 3.49 -96.97 44.59
N TRP A 5 3.35 -97.07 45.89
CA TRP A 5 2.90 -95.98 46.77
C TRP A 5 3.92 -94.86 46.94
N VAL A 6 5.22 -95.23 46.98
CA VAL A 6 6.30 -94.27 47.08
C VAL A 6 6.36 -93.38 45.83
N LYS A 7 6.12 -93.92 44.63
CA LYS A 7 6.11 -93.15 43.40
C LYS A 7 4.97 -92.09 43.34
N TRP A 8 3.79 -92.43 43.91
CA TRP A 8 2.64 -91.49 43.98
C TRP A 8 2.88 -90.39 45.03
N GLY A 9 3.53 -90.70 46.12
CA GLY A 9 3.94 -89.74 47.14
C GLY A 9 4.98 -88.71 46.62
N ILE A 10 5.96 -89.15 45.84
CA ILE A 10 6.94 -88.27 45.20
C ILE A 10 6.26 -87.37 44.14
N ALA A 11 5.37 -87.93 43.35
CA ALA A 11 4.62 -87.20 42.35
C ALA A 11 3.72 -86.08 42.97
N ALA A 12 3.05 -86.39 44.10
CA ALA A 12 2.26 -85.46 44.88
C ALA A 12 3.10 -84.31 45.47
N LEU A 13 4.33 -84.64 45.96
CA LEU A 13 5.25 -83.67 46.55
C LEU A 13 5.84 -82.72 45.47
N VAL A 14 6.14 -83.25 44.27
CA VAL A 14 6.58 -82.41 43.12
C VAL A 14 5.43 -81.51 42.62
N LEU A 15 4.22 -82.00 42.58
CA LEU A 15 3.04 -81.25 42.17
C LEU A 15 2.75 -80.10 43.17
N ALA A 16 2.84 -80.43 44.49
CA ALA A 16 2.69 -79.40 45.54
C ALA A 16 3.77 -78.34 45.50
N ALA A 17 5.07 -78.73 45.22
CA ALA A 17 6.14 -77.78 45.07
C ALA A 17 5.97 -76.87 43.79
N LEU A 18 5.48 -77.46 42.70
CA LEU A 18 5.17 -76.69 41.50
C LEU A 18 3.98 -75.65 41.72
N VAL A 19 2.93 -76.11 42.40
CA VAL A 19 1.81 -75.21 42.74
C VAL A 19 2.27 -74.16 43.71
N PHE A 20 3.10 -74.47 44.69
CA PHE A 20 3.64 -73.46 45.61
C PHE A 20 4.58 -72.48 44.91
N GLY A 21 5.41 -72.98 43.99
CA GLY A 21 6.34 -72.20 43.19
C GLY A 21 5.56 -71.23 42.26
N THR A 22 4.53 -71.69 41.54
CA THR A 22 3.71 -70.87 40.70
C THR A 22 2.92 -69.79 41.47
N MET A 23 2.36 -70.17 42.64
CA MET A 23 1.66 -69.29 43.54
C MET A 23 2.59 -68.19 44.10
N ARG A 24 3.80 -68.51 44.40
CA ARG A 24 4.80 -67.54 44.87
C ARG A 24 5.27 -66.60 43.74
N ILE A 25 5.40 -67.09 42.51
CA ILE A 25 5.72 -66.24 41.34
C ILE A 25 4.56 -65.31 40.99
N VAL A 26 3.33 -65.78 41.05
CA VAL A 26 2.15 -64.97 40.80
C VAL A 26 1.97 -63.88 41.87
N SER A 27 2.14 -64.24 43.18
CA SER A 27 2.07 -63.23 44.27
C SER A 27 3.22 -62.21 44.20
N GLN A 28 4.44 -62.60 43.82
CA GLN A 28 5.51 -61.62 43.56
C GLN A 28 5.25 -60.70 42.37
N ARG A 29 4.67 -61.25 41.31
CA ARG A 29 4.26 -60.38 40.15
C ARG A 29 3.15 -59.42 40.52
N GLN A 30 2.15 -59.85 41.29
CA GLN A 30 1.09 -58.99 41.79
C GLN A 30 1.60 -57.91 42.74
N ALA A 31 2.57 -58.25 43.62
CA ALA A 31 3.20 -57.29 44.53
C ALA A 31 4.05 -56.25 43.78
N LEU A 32 4.79 -56.70 42.75
CA LEU A 32 5.54 -55.80 41.88
C LEU A 32 4.63 -54.88 41.04
N GLN A 33 3.50 -55.40 40.53
CA GLN A 33 2.51 -54.61 39.82
C GLN A 33 1.81 -53.60 40.75
N ALA A 34 1.46 -53.99 41.96
CA ALA A 34 0.88 -53.13 42.99
C ALA A 34 1.87 -52.02 43.42
N ALA A 35 3.17 -52.36 43.61
CA ALA A 35 4.22 -51.41 43.96
C ALA A 35 4.50 -50.40 42.80
N ASN A 36 4.49 -50.91 41.57
CA ASN A 36 4.61 -50.03 40.39
C ASN A 36 3.39 -49.15 40.18
N ALA A 37 2.18 -49.66 40.42
CA ALA A 37 0.96 -48.87 40.40
C ALA A 37 0.93 -47.82 41.52
N ALA A 38 1.39 -48.17 42.73
CA ALA A 38 1.51 -47.20 43.82
C ALA A 38 2.54 -46.09 43.52
N LYS A 39 3.70 -46.44 42.97
CA LYS A 39 4.70 -45.47 42.53
C LYS A 39 4.22 -44.56 41.39
N LEU A 40 3.43 -45.10 40.47
CA LEU A 40 2.79 -44.33 39.42
C LEU A 40 1.71 -43.37 39.97
N ALA A 41 0.93 -43.86 40.98
CA ALA A 41 -0.05 -43.03 41.68
C ALA A 41 0.60 -41.91 42.51
N GLU A 42 1.71 -42.24 43.19
CA GLU A 42 2.50 -41.25 43.95
C GLU A 42 3.16 -40.20 43.03
N ARG A 43 3.69 -40.63 41.87
CA ARG A 43 4.18 -39.68 40.84
C ARG A 43 3.05 -38.86 40.19
N ALA A 44 1.87 -39.40 40.08
CA ALA A 44 0.70 -38.66 39.59
C ALA A 44 0.16 -37.64 40.63
N GLN A 45 0.42 -37.89 41.92
CA GLN A 45 0.08 -36.98 43.03
C GLN A 45 1.19 -35.94 43.33
N ALA A 46 2.42 -36.20 42.88
CA ALA A 46 3.50 -35.20 42.97
C ALA A 46 3.14 -34.04 42.04
N GLY A 47 2.52 -32.99 42.64
CA GLY A 47 2.20 -31.75 41.94
C GLY A 47 3.46 -31.09 41.40
N ILE A 48 3.34 -30.40 40.30
CA ILE A 48 4.42 -29.52 39.80
C ILE A 48 4.35 -28.17 40.48
N GLU A 49 5.50 -27.69 40.92
CA GLU A 49 5.61 -26.34 41.48
C GLU A 49 5.89 -25.35 40.35
N LEU A 50 5.02 -24.38 40.16
CA LEU A 50 5.17 -23.31 39.17
C LEU A 50 5.50 -21.98 39.85
N ALA A 51 6.56 -21.35 39.39
CA ALA A 51 6.90 -19.99 39.80
C ALA A 51 5.94 -18.97 39.14
N PRO A 52 5.77 -17.77 39.69
CA PRO A 52 4.98 -16.71 39.05
C PRO A 52 5.45 -16.37 37.64
N THR A 53 6.74 -16.51 37.35
CA THR A 53 7.35 -16.33 36.01
C THR A 53 6.95 -17.40 34.99
N ASP A 54 6.51 -18.56 35.49
CA ASP A 54 6.04 -19.68 34.67
C ASP A 54 4.58 -19.53 34.26
N LEU A 55 3.93 -18.51 34.74
CA LEU A 55 2.53 -18.19 34.45
C LEU A 55 2.42 -16.92 33.62
N VAL A 56 1.49 -16.97 32.69
CA VAL A 56 1.05 -15.83 31.88
C VAL A 56 -0.42 -15.59 32.15
N GLN A 57 -0.77 -14.36 32.47
CA GLN A 57 -2.17 -14.00 32.65
C GLN A 57 -2.77 -13.50 31.32
N VAL A 58 -3.98 -13.96 31.02
CA VAL A 58 -4.74 -13.41 29.88
C VAL A 58 -5.07 -11.96 30.17
N GLN A 59 -4.53 -11.05 29.37
CA GLN A 59 -4.75 -9.62 29.54
C GLN A 59 -5.58 -9.09 28.37
N VAL A 60 -6.56 -8.24 28.67
CA VAL A 60 -7.24 -7.45 27.66
C VAL A 60 -6.28 -6.36 27.20
N ARG A 61 -5.79 -6.46 25.99
CA ARG A 61 -4.87 -5.49 25.40
C ARG A 61 -5.54 -4.77 24.23
N THR A 62 -5.16 -3.52 24.03
CA THR A 62 -5.50 -2.78 22.84
C THR A 62 -4.54 -3.19 21.73
N LEU A 63 -5.07 -3.88 20.74
CA LEU A 63 -4.30 -4.39 19.61
C LEU A 63 -4.60 -3.55 18.36
N PRO A 64 -3.60 -3.24 17.51
CA PRO A 64 -3.85 -2.60 16.23
C PRO A 64 -4.66 -3.54 15.34
N GLN A 65 -5.68 -2.99 14.72
CA GLN A 65 -6.39 -3.67 13.64
C GLN A 65 -5.79 -3.19 12.33
N GLU A 66 -5.29 -4.12 11.53
CA GLU A 66 -4.52 -3.83 10.32
C GLU A 66 -5.11 -4.54 9.11
N VAL A 67 -5.04 -3.87 7.97
CA VAL A 67 -5.36 -4.43 6.65
C VAL A 67 -4.05 -4.56 5.86
N THR A 68 -3.78 -5.76 5.35
CA THR A 68 -2.62 -6.01 4.50
C THR A 68 -2.88 -5.49 3.10
N VAL A 69 -1.92 -4.77 2.54
CA VAL A 69 -2.03 -4.19 1.21
C VAL A 69 -0.79 -4.53 0.37
N SER A 70 -1.00 -4.64 -0.93
CA SER A 70 0.07 -4.75 -1.91
C SER A 70 -0.22 -3.86 -3.11
N GLY A 71 0.82 -3.39 -3.75
CA GLY A 71 0.68 -2.48 -4.89
C GLY A 71 1.99 -2.12 -5.53
N SER A 72 2.00 -1.02 -6.24
CA SER A 72 3.18 -0.49 -6.92
C SER A 72 3.41 0.97 -6.60
N LEU A 73 4.67 1.36 -6.60
CA LEU A 73 5.08 2.74 -6.40
C LEU A 73 4.87 3.53 -7.69
N LYS A 74 4.20 4.67 -7.61
CA LYS A 74 3.95 5.59 -8.73
C LYS A 74 4.38 7.01 -8.36
N ALA A 75 4.84 7.75 -9.34
CA ALA A 75 5.01 9.19 -9.17
C ALA A 75 3.63 9.85 -9.15
N ALA A 76 3.42 10.77 -8.18
CA ALA A 76 2.16 11.51 -8.08
C ALA A 76 1.91 12.42 -9.29
N ASN A 77 2.99 12.92 -9.91
CA ASN A 77 2.93 13.77 -11.07
C ASN A 77 3.69 13.12 -12.24
N VAL A 78 2.93 12.73 -13.25
CA VAL A 78 3.45 12.20 -14.52
C VAL A 78 2.85 13.02 -15.64
N VAL A 79 3.68 13.51 -16.56
CA VAL A 79 3.23 14.28 -17.71
C VAL A 79 3.81 13.72 -18.99
N VAL A 80 2.95 13.44 -19.95
CA VAL A 80 3.36 13.12 -21.31
C VAL A 80 3.34 14.41 -22.14
N ILE A 81 4.51 14.84 -22.59
CA ILE A 81 4.66 15.98 -23.50
C ILE A 81 4.27 15.52 -24.89
N LYS A 82 3.33 16.27 -25.49
CA LYS A 82 2.75 15.95 -26.80
C LYS A 82 3.02 17.07 -27.77
N ALA A 83 3.11 16.74 -29.06
CA ALA A 83 3.15 17.70 -30.16
C ALA A 83 1.81 18.46 -30.24
N ARG A 84 1.89 19.79 -30.24
CA ARG A 84 0.73 20.68 -30.36
C ARG A 84 0.41 21.08 -31.79
N VAL A 85 1.37 20.83 -32.70
CA VAL A 85 1.24 21.03 -34.13
C VAL A 85 1.83 19.83 -34.85
N ALA A 86 1.37 19.58 -36.06
CA ALA A 86 1.92 18.53 -36.90
C ALA A 86 3.19 19.04 -37.62
N GLY A 87 4.20 18.17 -37.76
CA GLY A 87 5.45 18.48 -38.48
C GLY A 87 6.58 17.55 -38.06
N GLU A 88 7.80 17.79 -38.54
CA GLU A 88 8.98 17.04 -38.22
C GLU A 88 9.55 17.43 -36.85
N LEU A 89 9.89 16.46 -36.00
CA LEU A 89 10.43 16.69 -34.68
C LEU A 89 11.94 16.94 -34.75
N GLN A 90 12.40 18.02 -34.14
CA GLN A 90 13.79 18.43 -34.13
C GLN A 90 14.25 18.81 -32.72
N GLY A 91 15.58 18.72 -32.46
CA GLY A 91 16.19 19.20 -31.23
C GLY A 91 15.87 18.38 -29.98
N LEU A 92 15.32 17.18 -30.08
CA LEU A 92 15.11 16.27 -28.97
C LEU A 92 16.44 15.60 -28.59
N SER A 93 17.19 16.23 -27.64
CA SER A 93 18.48 15.73 -27.17
C SER A 93 18.39 14.92 -25.88
N LEU A 94 17.27 15.02 -25.15
CA LEU A 94 17.04 14.37 -23.87
C LEU A 94 16.89 12.86 -24.02
N ARG A 95 17.43 12.12 -23.02
CA ARG A 95 17.37 10.67 -22.89
C ARG A 95 16.67 10.28 -21.58
N GLU A 96 16.29 9.02 -21.46
CA GLU A 96 15.80 8.47 -20.23
C GLU A 96 16.79 8.66 -19.10
N GLY A 97 16.32 9.15 -17.94
CA GLY A 97 17.12 9.48 -16.78
C GLY A 97 17.59 10.93 -16.72
N ASP A 98 17.50 11.71 -17.81
CA ASP A 98 17.90 13.11 -17.82
C ASP A 98 16.94 13.96 -16.97
N ALA A 99 17.51 14.95 -16.27
CA ALA A 99 16.73 15.91 -15.49
C ALA A 99 16.18 17.02 -16.38
N VAL A 100 14.92 17.36 -16.16
CA VAL A 100 14.20 18.44 -16.88
C VAL A 100 13.58 19.41 -15.88
N ARG A 101 13.63 20.71 -16.19
CA ARG A 101 13.00 21.76 -15.40
C ARG A 101 11.67 22.21 -16.04
N ALA A 102 10.74 22.64 -15.21
CA ALA A 102 9.53 23.28 -15.70
C ALA A 102 9.85 24.48 -16.60
N GLY A 103 9.20 24.61 -17.76
CA GLY A 103 9.45 25.61 -18.78
C GLY A 103 10.63 25.32 -19.71
N GLN A 104 11.47 24.33 -19.43
CA GLN A 104 12.60 23.96 -20.29
C GLN A 104 12.10 23.46 -21.65
N VAL A 105 12.73 23.93 -22.72
CA VAL A 105 12.50 23.40 -24.08
C VAL A 105 13.06 21.99 -24.16
N VAL A 106 12.23 21.06 -24.60
CA VAL A 106 12.59 19.65 -24.71
C VAL A 106 12.76 19.20 -26.17
N ALA A 107 12.01 19.82 -27.07
CA ALA A 107 12.07 19.60 -28.50
C ALA A 107 11.36 20.72 -29.23
N GLN A 108 11.44 20.73 -30.55
CA GLN A 108 10.73 21.65 -31.43
C GLN A 108 10.17 20.88 -32.65
N VAL A 109 8.96 21.21 -33.06
CA VAL A 109 8.46 20.81 -34.37
C VAL A 109 8.94 21.84 -35.38
N GLU A 110 9.31 21.41 -36.59
CA GLU A 110 9.84 22.30 -37.64
C GLU A 110 9.00 23.56 -37.79
N PRO A 111 9.58 24.77 -37.55
CA PRO A 111 8.81 26.00 -37.44
C PRO A 111 8.62 26.76 -38.78
N ALA A 112 9.24 26.29 -39.88
CA ALA A 112 9.33 27.05 -41.13
C ALA A 112 7.97 27.48 -41.67
N ASP A 113 7.02 26.57 -41.73
CA ASP A 113 5.65 26.84 -42.18
C ASP A 113 4.89 27.81 -41.25
N ALA A 114 5.00 27.60 -39.95
CA ALA A 114 4.37 28.48 -38.94
C ALA A 114 4.95 29.89 -38.99
N GLN A 115 6.27 30.04 -39.16
CA GLN A 115 6.92 31.34 -39.35
C GLN A 115 6.48 32.03 -40.63
N ALA A 116 6.32 31.31 -41.75
CA ALA A 116 5.84 31.88 -43.00
C ALA A 116 4.41 32.41 -42.86
N ARG A 117 3.52 31.62 -42.22
CA ARG A 117 2.13 32.02 -41.96
C ARG A 117 2.06 33.25 -41.02
N LEU A 118 2.90 33.30 -40.00
CA LEU A 118 2.94 34.46 -39.09
C LEU A 118 3.37 35.74 -39.86
N ARG A 119 4.45 35.66 -40.68
CA ARG A 119 4.85 36.81 -41.52
C ARG A 119 3.73 37.25 -42.44
N GLN A 120 3.01 36.37 -43.10
CA GLN A 120 1.88 36.67 -43.95
C GLN A 120 0.78 37.42 -43.18
N SER A 121 0.35 36.92 -42.03
CA SER A 121 -0.69 37.54 -41.21
C SER A 121 -0.26 38.89 -40.64
N GLN A 122 1.00 39.07 -40.28
CA GLN A 122 1.57 40.33 -39.86
C GLN A 122 1.52 41.39 -40.99
N GLN A 123 1.84 41.00 -42.24
CA GLN A 123 1.75 41.91 -43.38
C GLN A 123 0.29 42.29 -43.69
N GLN A 124 -0.68 41.40 -43.48
CA GLN A 124 -2.10 41.70 -43.62
C GLN A 124 -2.56 42.70 -42.55
N ALA A 125 -2.10 42.53 -41.28
CA ALA A 125 -2.42 43.50 -40.23
C ALA A 125 -1.80 44.88 -40.48
N GLU A 126 -0.56 44.96 -41.00
CA GLU A 126 0.09 46.20 -41.35
C GLU A 126 -0.61 46.91 -42.52
N ALA A 127 -1.04 46.19 -43.54
CA ALA A 127 -1.85 46.75 -44.63
C ALA A 127 -3.21 47.33 -44.14
N ALA A 128 -3.87 46.58 -43.23
CA ALA A 128 -5.13 47.07 -42.61
C ALA A 128 -4.91 48.32 -41.75
N LYS A 129 -3.76 48.40 -41.04
CA LYS A 129 -3.38 49.60 -40.27
C LYS A 129 -3.17 50.82 -41.15
N ALA A 130 -2.47 50.65 -42.29
CA ALA A 130 -2.31 51.74 -43.24
C ALA A 130 -3.69 52.27 -43.76
N GLN A 131 -4.67 51.38 -43.93
CA GLN A 131 -6.03 51.77 -44.30
C GLN A 131 -6.73 52.57 -43.20
N VAL A 132 -6.52 52.22 -41.91
CA VAL A 132 -7.01 53.04 -40.78
C VAL A 132 -6.38 54.43 -40.80
N ASP A 133 -5.07 54.54 -41.04
CA ASP A 133 -4.37 55.83 -41.10
C ASP A 133 -4.90 56.72 -42.22
N ILE A 134 -5.20 56.15 -43.38
CA ILE A 134 -5.85 56.90 -44.49
C ILE A 134 -7.25 57.36 -44.09
N ALA A 135 -8.09 56.44 -43.57
CA ALA A 135 -9.47 56.76 -43.16
C ALA A 135 -9.48 57.81 -42.04
N ARG A 136 -8.55 57.76 -41.10
CA ARG A 136 -8.42 58.74 -40.01
C ARG A 136 -8.08 60.12 -40.53
N ARG A 137 -7.12 60.23 -41.42
CA ARG A 137 -6.80 61.55 -42.07
C ARG A 137 -7.99 62.10 -42.82
N THR A 138 -8.73 61.28 -43.54
CA THR A 138 -9.93 61.69 -44.25
C THR A 138 -11.01 62.22 -43.30
N TYR A 139 -11.22 61.50 -42.18
CA TYR A 139 -12.15 61.92 -41.13
C TYR A 139 -11.76 63.26 -40.50
N GLU A 140 -10.48 63.45 -40.15
CA GLU A 140 -9.93 64.66 -39.54
C GLU A 140 -10.07 65.84 -40.48
N ASN A 141 -9.75 65.65 -41.78
CA ASN A 141 -9.94 66.71 -42.82
C ASN A 141 -11.41 67.08 -42.97
N ASN A 142 -12.29 66.06 -43.10
CA ASN A 142 -13.73 66.32 -43.23
C ASN A 142 -14.30 67.01 -41.98
N ARG A 143 -13.83 66.70 -40.82
CA ARG A 143 -14.22 67.34 -39.57
C ARG A 143 -13.86 68.83 -39.59
N SER A 144 -12.65 69.19 -39.97
CA SER A 144 -12.22 70.60 -40.11
C SER A 144 -13.02 71.35 -41.15
N LEU A 145 -13.37 70.75 -42.31
CA LEU A 145 -14.16 71.37 -43.36
C LEU A 145 -15.63 71.56 -42.96
N VAL A 146 -16.24 70.70 -42.20
CA VAL A 146 -17.59 70.87 -41.63
C VAL A 146 -17.62 72.02 -40.63
N GLU A 147 -16.60 72.09 -39.73
CA GLU A 147 -16.46 73.18 -38.75
C GLU A 147 -16.37 74.58 -39.45
N GLN A 148 -15.76 74.60 -40.65
CA GLN A 148 -15.66 75.80 -41.49
C GLN A 148 -16.88 76.00 -42.39
N GLY A 149 -17.88 75.10 -42.42
CA GLY A 149 -19.08 75.19 -43.21
C GLY A 149 -18.95 74.84 -44.70
N PHE A 150 -17.84 74.21 -45.10
CA PHE A 150 -17.56 73.90 -46.51
C PHE A 150 -18.17 72.56 -46.99
N ILE A 151 -18.47 71.63 -46.08
CA ILE A 151 -19.06 70.32 -46.45
C ILE A 151 -20.23 69.97 -45.50
N SER A 152 -21.07 69.03 -45.93
CA SER A 152 -22.25 68.60 -45.15
C SER A 152 -21.89 67.72 -43.96
N LYS A 153 -22.71 67.68 -42.91
CA LYS A 153 -22.61 66.82 -41.80
C LYS A 153 -22.65 65.30 -42.23
N PHE A 154 -23.37 64.98 -43.26
CA PHE A 154 -23.47 63.67 -43.86
C PHE A 154 -22.10 63.15 -44.38
N ALA A 155 -21.28 64.04 -44.97
CA ALA A 155 -19.95 63.68 -45.41
C ALA A 155 -19.03 63.34 -44.24
N LEU A 156 -19.15 64.03 -43.10
CA LEU A 156 -18.40 63.68 -41.87
C LEU A 156 -18.85 62.33 -41.28
N GLU A 157 -20.19 62.10 -41.23
CA GLU A 157 -20.77 60.86 -40.76
C GLU A 157 -20.30 59.65 -41.60
N SER A 158 -20.29 59.80 -42.94
CA SER A 158 -19.73 58.76 -43.85
C SER A 158 -18.25 58.49 -43.63
N ALA A 159 -17.46 59.55 -43.41
CA ALA A 159 -16.02 59.37 -43.09
C ALA A 159 -15.79 58.69 -41.72
N SER A 160 -16.64 59.06 -40.74
CA SER A 160 -16.63 58.38 -39.42
C SER A 160 -16.96 56.87 -39.53
N ALA A 161 -17.99 56.52 -40.31
CA ALA A 161 -18.35 55.11 -40.55
C ALA A 161 -17.24 54.37 -41.30
N SER A 162 -16.57 55.03 -42.27
CA SER A 162 -15.43 54.47 -42.99
C SER A 162 -14.23 54.21 -42.06
N LEU A 163 -13.91 55.15 -41.15
CA LEU A 163 -12.88 54.96 -40.14
C LEU A 163 -13.21 53.81 -39.20
N ALA A 164 -14.46 53.78 -38.71
CA ALA A 164 -14.90 52.69 -37.83
C ALA A 164 -14.80 51.32 -38.50
N SER A 165 -15.14 51.24 -39.81
CA SER A 165 -14.99 49.99 -40.60
C SER A 165 -13.56 49.60 -40.80
N ALA A 166 -12.63 50.56 -41.09
CA ALA A 166 -11.22 50.32 -41.23
C ALA A 166 -10.59 49.83 -39.90
N GLU A 167 -10.96 50.47 -38.79
CA GLU A 167 -10.52 50.05 -37.45
C GLU A 167 -10.99 48.63 -37.06
N ALA A 168 -12.22 48.28 -37.45
CA ALA A 168 -12.75 46.94 -37.25
C ALA A 168 -11.98 45.91 -38.06
N SER A 169 -11.66 46.23 -39.34
CA SER A 169 -10.86 45.37 -40.22
C SER A 169 -9.43 45.18 -39.70
N TYR A 170 -8.77 46.22 -39.18
CA TYR A 170 -7.46 46.15 -38.56
C TYR A 170 -7.46 45.25 -37.30
N ARG A 171 -8.47 45.42 -36.43
CA ARG A 171 -8.61 44.57 -35.25
C ARG A 171 -8.77 43.07 -35.61
N ALA A 172 -9.55 42.78 -36.65
CA ALA A 172 -9.71 41.42 -37.17
C ALA A 172 -8.40 40.86 -37.74
N ALA A 173 -7.64 41.65 -38.51
CA ALA A 173 -6.33 41.22 -39.02
C ALA A 173 -5.29 41.03 -37.94
N LEU A 174 -5.29 41.88 -36.89
CA LEU A 174 -4.41 41.72 -35.74
C LEU A 174 -4.71 40.41 -34.95
N ALA A 175 -5.99 40.14 -34.71
CA ALA A 175 -6.40 38.85 -34.09
C ALA A 175 -5.96 37.66 -34.94
N GLY A 176 -6.01 37.74 -36.25
CA GLY A 176 -5.46 36.70 -37.16
C GLY A 176 -3.95 36.51 -36.99
N ALA A 177 -3.18 37.60 -36.87
CA ALA A 177 -1.77 37.54 -36.60
C ALA A 177 -1.42 36.93 -35.22
N ASP A 178 -2.24 37.21 -34.20
CA ASP A 178 -2.09 36.62 -32.87
C ASP A 178 -2.33 35.09 -32.86
N LEU A 179 -3.31 34.60 -33.62
CA LEU A 179 -3.56 33.18 -33.81
C LEU A 179 -2.36 32.46 -34.46
N THR A 180 -1.78 33.08 -35.51
CA THR A 180 -0.59 32.48 -36.17
C THR A 180 0.66 32.56 -35.31
N ARG A 181 0.80 33.62 -34.47
CA ARG A 181 1.85 33.68 -33.44
C ARG A 181 1.73 32.55 -32.44
N LYS A 182 0.53 32.28 -31.96
CA LYS A 182 0.27 31.19 -31.06
C LYS A 182 0.63 29.82 -31.68
N ALA A 183 0.29 29.62 -32.93
CA ALA A 183 0.65 28.41 -33.68
C ALA A 183 2.19 28.24 -33.80
N LEU A 184 2.93 29.34 -33.95
CA LEU A 184 4.40 29.30 -33.92
C LEU A 184 4.94 28.96 -32.52
N GLU A 185 4.38 29.56 -31.47
CA GLU A 185 4.74 29.22 -30.08
C GLU A 185 4.51 27.73 -29.79
N ASP A 186 3.43 27.16 -30.31
CA ASP A 186 3.07 25.75 -30.12
C ASP A 186 3.97 24.76 -30.87
N THR A 187 4.87 25.26 -31.76
CA THR A 187 5.95 24.42 -32.32
C THR A 187 7.02 24.09 -31.28
N VAL A 188 7.19 24.90 -30.21
CA VAL A 188 8.21 24.70 -29.18
C VAL A 188 7.61 23.90 -28.04
N LEU A 189 8.10 22.68 -27.87
CA LEU A 189 7.66 21.78 -26.81
C LEU A 189 8.44 22.05 -25.52
N ARG A 190 7.70 22.35 -24.45
CA ARG A 190 8.29 22.63 -23.12
C ARG A 190 7.72 21.67 -22.09
N SER A 191 8.56 21.31 -21.11
CA SER A 191 8.09 20.54 -19.96
C SER A 191 7.26 21.40 -19.03
N PRO A 192 6.03 21.01 -18.65
CA PRO A 192 5.23 21.74 -17.70
C PRO A 192 5.65 21.48 -16.23
N ILE A 193 6.43 20.41 -15.98
CA ILE A 193 6.91 20.04 -14.64
C ILE A 193 8.42 19.89 -14.62
N SER A 194 9.00 19.99 -13.43
CA SER A 194 10.39 19.56 -13.20
C SER A 194 10.40 18.09 -12.77
N GLY A 195 11.30 17.29 -13.32
CA GLY A 195 11.37 15.86 -13.04
C GLY A 195 12.48 15.18 -13.83
N LEU A 196 12.37 13.88 -13.98
CA LEU A 196 13.23 13.05 -14.81
C LEU A 196 12.46 12.53 -16.03
N VAL A 197 13.16 12.39 -17.13
CA VAL A 197 12.60 11.70 -18.31
C VAL A 197 12.45 10.22 -17.96
N SER A 198 11.22 9.72 -17.97
CA SER A 198 10.95 8.30 -17.75
C SER A 198 10.99 7.50 -19.04
N GLN A 199 10.51 8.10 -20.14
CA GLN A 199 10.43 7.44 -21.43
C GLN A 199 10.53 8.44 -22.58
N ARG A 200 11.30 8.08 -23.60
CA ARG A 200 11.35 8.77 -24.88
C ARG A 200 10.45 8.04 -25.87
N LEU A 201 9.41 8.72 -26.37
CA LEU A 201 8.35 8.15 -27.18
C LEU A 201 8.45 8.47 -28.67
N ALA A 202 9.31 9.43 -29.02
CA ALA A 202 9.58 9.85 -30.41
C ALA A 202 11.06 10.09 -30.66
N GLN A 203 11.45 10.20 -31.92
CA GLN A 203 12.84 10.44 -32.34
C GLN A 203 12.97 11.72 -33.19
N ASN A 204 14.18 12.30 -33.24
CA ASN A 204 14.46 13.40 -34.15
C ASN A 204 14.26 12.94 -35.61
N GLY A 205 13.68 13.81 -36.44
CA GLY A 205 13.33 13.51 -37.84
C GLY A 205 12.00 12.77 -38.01
N GLU A 206 11.37 12.37 -36.90
CA GLU A 206 10.07 11.71 -36.95
C GLU A 206 8.95 12.73 -37.24
N ARG A 207 8.02 12.38 -38.11
CA ARG A 207 6.87 13.22 -38.45
C ARG A 207 5.77 13.04 -37.42
N MET A 208 5.56 14.05 -36.58
CA MET A 208 4.56 14.05 -35.52
C MET A 208 3.20 14.48 -36.06
N ALA A 209 2.15 13.80 -35.63
CA ALA A 209 0.77 14.29 -35.77
C ALA A 209 0.41 15.18 -34.57
N LEU A 210 -0.70 15.92 -34.68
CA LEU A 210 -1.29 16.61 -33.53
C LEU A 210 -1.53 15.61 -32.40
N ASP A 211 -1.20 15.97 -31.16
CA ASP A 211 -1.25 15.11 -29.95
C ASP A 211 -0.29 13.91 -29.96
N GLY A 212 0.63 13.80 -30.91
CA GLY A 212 1.68 12.79 -30.92
C GLY A 212 2.52 12.87 -29.65
N ARG A 213 2.73 11.72 -29.00
CA ARG A 213 3.48 11.61 -27.74
C ARG A 213 4.98 11.71 -28.02
N VAL A 214 5.67 12.59 -27.31
CA VAL A 214 7.11 12.86 -27.55
C VAL A 214 7.96 12.35 -26.41
N LEU A 215 7.63 12.71 -25.19
CA LEU A 215 8.43 12.45 -24.00
C LEU A 215 7.54 12.30 -22.78
N GLU A 216 7.90 11.39 -21.87
CA GLU A 216 7.26 11.29 -20.56
C GLU A 216 8.20 11.79 -19.48
N VAL A 217 7.72 12.69 -18.62
CA VAL A 217 8.45 13.27 -17.47
C VAL A 217 7.74 12.89 -16.19
N VAL A 218 8.49 12.41 -15.20
CA VAL A 218 8.00 11.99 -13.89
C VAL A 218 8.64 12.81 -12.78
N ASP A 219 7.85 13.25 -11.81
CA ASP A 219 8.34 13.92 -10.61
C ASP A 219 8.46 12.91 -9.46
N LEU A 220 9.68 12.44 -9.22
CA LEU A 220 9.97 11.45 -8.18
C LEU A 220 10.05 12.04 -6.75
N ARG A 221 9.88 13.34 -6.58
CA ARG A 221 9.87 13.97 -5.24
C ARG A 221 8.62 13.62 -4.44
N ARG A 222 7.54 13.29 -5.13
CA ARG A 222 6.27 12.87 -4.52
C ARG A 222 5.88 11.52 -5.10
N MET A 223 6.06 10.51 -4.28
CA MET A 223 5.70 9.15 -4.64
C MET A 223 4.45 8.72 -3.89
N GLU A 224 3.60 8.00 -4.57
CA GLU A 224 2.40 7.38 -4.00
C GLU A 224 2.44 5.88 -4.24
N VAL A 225 1.93 5.11 -3.30
CA VAL A 225 1.67 3.70 -3.52
C VAL A 225 0.23 3.56 -4.02
N GLU A 226 0.06 2.96 -5.18
CA GLU A 226 -1.22 2.51 -5.67
C GLU A 226 -1.44 1.09 -5.17
N ALA A 227 -2.17 0.96 -4.07
CA ALA A 227 -2.43 -0.30 -3.39
C ALA A 227 -3.80 -0.86 -3.74
N SER A 228 -3.87 -2.17 -3.94
CA SER A 228 -5.11 -2.89 -4.22
C SER A 228 -5.71 -3.43 -2.92
N LEU A 229 -6.99 -3.16 -2.71
CA LEU A 229 -7.80 -3.64 -1.60
C LEU A 229 -8.94 -4.50 -2.14
N SER A 230 -9.35 -5.50 -1.38
CA SER A 230 -10.64 -6.15 -1.63
C SER A 230 -11.78 -5.19 -1.29
N ALA A 231 -12.97 -5.43 -1.83
CA ALA A 231 -14.14 -4.60 -1.56
C ALA A 231 -14.50 -4.54 -0.05
N ALA A 232 -14.29 -5.66 0.68
CA ALA A 232 -14.54 -5.73 2.11
C ALA A 232 -13.54 -4.91 2.94
N GLU A 233 -12.27 -4.91 2.54
CA GLU A 233 -11.21 -4.13 3.18
C GLU A 233 -11.35 -2.63 2.88
N ALA A 234 -11.75 -2.29 1.67
CA ALA A 234 -11.91 -0.90 1.24
C ALA A 234 -12.93 -0.10 2.06
N VAL A 235 -13.97 -0.78 2.59
CA VAL A 235 -14.98 -0.15 3.47
C VAL A 235 -14.37 0.31 4.79
N GLN A 236 -13.30 -0.35 5.25
CA GLN A 236 -12.64 -0.06 6.52
C GLN A 236 -11.49 0.94 6.38
N VAL A 237 -10.99 1.14 5.14
CA VAL A 237 -9.86 2.04 4.87
C VAL A 237 -10.37 3.45 4.60
N GLN A 238 -9.84 4.42 5.34
CA GLN A 238 -10.21 5.82 5.26
C GLN A 238 -8.98 6.73 5.06
N PRO A 239 -9.14 7.87 4.37
CA PRO A 239 -8.08 8.87 4.29
C PRO A 239 -7.59 9.30 5.68
N GLY A 240 -6.28 9.51 5.81
CA GLY A 240 -5.62 9.87 7.06
C GLY A 240 -5.08 8.70 7.89
N GLN A 241 -5.48 7.45 7.59
CA GLN A 241 -4.93 6.28 8.27
C GLN A 241 -3.45 6.08 7.92
N LYS A 242 -2.68 5.66 8.92
CA LYS A 242 -1.24 5.40 8.78
C LYS A 242 -0.99 4.00 8.26
N ALA A 243 0.08 3.85 7.49
CA ALA A 243 0.52 2.59 6.96
C ALA A 243 2.02 2.40 7.16
N GLN A 244 2.41 1.16 7.39
CA GLN A 244 3.80 0.73 7.32
C GLN A 244 4.00 -0.10 6.05
N LEU A 245 4.93 0.34 5.20
CA LEU A 245 5.12 -0.16 3.86
C LEU A 245 6.56 -0.65 3.69
N ARG A 246 6.72 -1.75 3.00
CA ARG A 246 8.02 -2.28 2.57
C ARG A 246 8.09 -2.18 1.06
N VAL A 247 9.08 -1.47 0.57
CA VAL A 247 9.35 -1.30 -0.86
C VAL A 247 10.47 -2.26 -1.25
N GLU A 248 10.30 -2.95 -2.35
CA GLU A 248 11.31 -3.85 -2.87
C GLU A 248 12.64 -3.11 -3.11
N GLY A 249 13.75 -3.70 -2.62
CA GLY A 249 15.08 -3.08 -2.70
C GLY A 249 15.39 -2.04 -1.61
N VAL A 250 14.45 -1.75 -0.70
CA VAL A 250 14.66 -0.86 0.45
C VAL A 250 14.62 -1.67 1.74
N SER A 251 15.70 -1.61 2.52
CA SER A 251 15.84 -2.42 3.74
C SER A 251 14.99 -1.94 4.92
N THR A 252 14.68 -0.65 4.97
CA THR A 252 13.91 -0.04 6.07
C THR A 252 12.43 0.08 5.70
N PRO A 253 11.50 -0.27 6.60
CA PRO A 253 10.10 0.03 6.40
C PRO A 253 9.86 1.54 6.25
N LEU A 254 9.00 1.92 5.33
CA LEU A 254 8.63 3.31 5.08
C LEU A 254 7.26 3.59 5.70
N SER A 255 7.12 4.78 6.27
CA SER A 255 5.83 5.27 6.71
C SER A 255 5.07 5.90 5.56
N GLY A 256 3.78 5.69 5.54
CA GLY A 256 2.87 6.31 4.58
C GLY A 256 1.52 6.63 5.20
N THR A 257 0.77 7.45 4.51
CA THR A 257 -0.59 7.82 4.94
C THR A 257 -1.55 7.64 3.78
N VAL A 258 -2.72 7.04 4.04
CA VAL A 258 -3.79 6.93 3.04
C VAL A 258 -4.24 8.34 2.66
N SER A 259 -4.04 8.71 1.41
CA SER A 259 -4.44 10.00 0.86
C SER A 259 -5.87 9.96 0.36
N ARG A 260 -6.22 8.93 -0.38
CA ARG A 260 -7.53 8.75 -0.99
C ARG A 260 -7.81 7.28 -1.27
N VAL A 261 -9.08 6.92 -1.30
CA VAL A 261 -9.57 5.61 -1.75
C VAL A 261 -10.43 5.84 -2.99
N ASN A 262 -10.20 5.07 -4.03
CA ASN A 262 -10.97 5.20 -5.27
C ASN A 262 -12.43 4.77 -5.00
N PRO A 263 -13.43 5.59 -5.36
CA PRO A 263 -14.83 5.19 -5.20
C PRO A 263 -15.26 4.05 -6.14
N ASN A 264 -14.48 3.82 -7.20
CA ASN A 264 -14.79 2.81 -8.20
C ASN A 264 -14.02 1.51 -7.97
N VAL A 265 -14.69 0.41 -8.27
CA VAL A 265 -14.08 -0.92 -8.32
C VAL A 265 -13.47 -1.14 -9.70
N LEU A 266 -12.25 -1.64 -9.77
CA LEU A 266 -11.59 -1.95 -11.03
C LEU A 266 -12.30 -3.11 -11.74
N ALA A 267 -12.66 -2.90 -13.00
CA ALA A 267 -13.23 -3.95 -13.84
C ALA A 267 -12.22 -5.10 -13.99
N GLY A 268 -12.70 -6.33 -13.83
CA GLY A 268 -11.89 -7.55 -13.95
C GLY A 268 -11.34 -8.05 -12.62
N SER A 269 -10.60 -7.25 -11.86
CA SER A 269 -10.01 -7.68 -10.57
C SER A 269 -10.95 -7.54 -9.37
N ARG A 270 -12.01 -6.74 -9.47
CA ARG A 270 -12.91 -6.35 -8.37
C ARG A 270 -12.17 -5.70 -7.19
N ALA A 271 -10.98 -5.20 -7.44
CA ALA A 271 -10.20 -4.49 -6.44
C ALA A 271 -10.58 -3.00 -6.37
N VAL A 272 -10.46 -2.41 -5.22
CA VAL A 272 -10.55 -0.97 -4.98
C VAL A 272 -9.13 -0.44 -4.81
N LEU A 273 -8.79 0.65 -5.47
CA LEU A 273 -7.47 1.26 -5.32
C LEU A 273 -7.45 2.23 -4.14
N ALA A 274 -6.47 2.07 -3.28
CA ALA A 274 -6.10 3.07 -2.29
C ALA A 274 -4.76 3.69 -2.67
N TYR A 275 -4.66 5.00 -2.49
CA TYR A 275 -3.46 5.77 -2.77
C TYR A 275 -2.84 6.22 -1.45
N LEU A 276 -1.60 5.80 -1.20
CA LEU A 276 -0.88 6.14 0.01
C LEU A 276 0.31 7.03 -0.34
N VAL A 277 0.37 8.20 0.27
CA VAL A 277 1.53 9.10 0.14
C VAL A 277 2.62 8.60 1.07
N LEU A 278 3.83 8.46 0.54
CA LEU A 278 5.03 8.09 1.30
C LEU A 278 5.74 9.32 1.83
N ASP A 279 6.39 9.17 2.96
CA ASP A 279 7.39 10.14 3.38
C ASP A 279 8.53 10.18 2.34
N PRO A 280 9.08 11.37 2.03
CA PRO A 280 10.10 11.50 0.98
C PRO A 280 11.35 10.67 1.29
N VAL A 281 11.66 9.73 0.41
CA VAL A 281 12.87 8.91 0.47
C VAL A 281 13.60 9.02 -0.86
N PRO A 282 14.87 9.41 -0.86
CA PRO A 282 15.65 9.50 -2.09
C PRO A 282 15.92 8.11 -2.67
N GLY A 283 15.99 8.03 -4.00
CA GLY A 283 16.38 6.81 -4.72
C GLY A 283 15.23 5.87 -5.05
N LEU A 284 13.99 6.18 -4.67
CA LEU A 284 12.82 5.40 -5.09
C LEU A 284 12.60 5.52 -6.59
N ARG A 285 12.15 4.43 -7.20
CA ARG A 285 11.81 4.36 -8.63
C ARG A 285 10.34 4.00 -8.80
N GLN A 286 9.73 4.54 -9.84
CA GLN A 286 8.40 4.15 -10.25
C GLN A 286 8.38 2.67 -10.66
N GLY A 287 7.29 1.96 -10.34
CA GLY A 287 7.09 0.56 -10.70
C GLY A 287 7.60 -0.45 -9.66
N LEU A 288 8.32 -0.02 -8.61
CA LEU A 288 8.73 -0.92 -7.54
C LEU A 288 7.52 -1.51 -6.82
N PHE A 289 7.60 -2.79 -6.48
CA PHE A 289 6.57 -3.48 -5.74
C PHE A 289 6.59 -3.06 -4.27
N VAL A 290 5.41 -2.89 -3.70
CA VAL A 290 5.21 -2.44 -2.32
C VAL A 290 4.25 -3.37 -1.63
N GLN A 291 4.60 -3.80 -0.42
CA GLN A 291 3.72 -4.52 0.50
C GLN A 291 3.67 -3.79 1.83
N GLY A 292 2.56 -3.90 2.54
CA GLY A 292 2.46 -3.29 3.85
C GLY A 292 1.15 -3.53 4.56
N ARG A 293 0.95 -2.75 5.62
CA ARG A 293 -0.24 -2.80 6.45
C ARG A 293 -0.74 -1.40 6.72
N ILE A 294 -2.04 -1.22 6.56
CA ILE A 294 -2.75 0.01 6.93
C ILE A 294 -3.39 -0.22 8.29
N GLN A 295 -3.13 0.66 9.24
CA GLN A 295 -3.78 0.64 10.55
C GLN A 295 -5.17 1.26 10.41
N ILE A 296 -6.20 0.41 10.51
CA ILE A 296 -7.61 0.82 10.35
C ILE A 296 -8.29 1.16 11.68
N GLY A 297 -7.71 0.74 12.80
CA GLY A 297 -8.26 0.99 14.12
C GLY A 297 -7.51 0.23 15.19
N THR A 298 -8.14 0.13 16.35
CA THR A 298 -7.68 -0.69 17.48
C THR A 298 -8.86 -1.48 18.03
N VAL A 299 -8.57 -2.69 18.52
CA VAL A 299 -9.56 -3.56 19.16
C VAL A 299 -9.03 -3.97 20.54
N GLN A 300 -9.89 -3.92 21.54
CA GLN A 300 -9.59 -4.48 22.85
C GLN A 300 -9.95 -5.96 22.86
N SER A 301 -8.96 -6.82 23.05
CA SER A 301 -9.18 -8.27 23.00
C SER A 301 -8.32 -9.00 24.04
N PRO A 302 -8.85 -10.09 24.65
CA PRO A 302 -8.04 -10.97 25.47
C PRO A 302 -6.91 -11.56 24.63
N SER A 303 -5.69 -11.34 25.04
CA SER A 303 -4.51 -11.76 24.31
C SER A 303 -3.43 -12.31 25.23
N VAL A 304 -2.62 -13.20 24.69
CA VAL A 304 -1.49 -13.83 25.36
C VAL A 304 -0.28 -13.88 24.43
N PRO A 305 0.93 -14.01 24.93
CA PRO A 305 2.08 -14.33 24.10
C PRO A 305 1.82 -15.62 23.30
N LEU A 306 2.16 -15.62 22.02
CA LEU A 306 1.97 -16.78 21.14
C LEU A 306 2.68 -18.04 21.69
N SER A 307 3.78 -17.88 22.45
CA SER A 307 4.51 -18.96 23.10
C SER A 307 3.67 -19.74 24.12
N ALA A 308 2.64 -19.15 24.71
CA ALA A 308 1.75 -19.83 25.67
C ALA A 308 0.72 -20.74 24.99
N VAL A 309 0.55 -20.63 23.68
CA VAL A 309 -0.35 -21.51 22.90
C VAL A 309 0.39 -22.77 22.46
N ARG A 310 -0.29 -23.91 22.59
CA ARG A 310 0.21 -25.23 22.18
C ARG A 310 -0.48 -25.67 20.89
N THR A 311 0.31 -26.25 19.99
CA THR A 311 -0.15 -26.73 18.68
C THR A 311 0.25 -28.17 18.39
N ASP A 312 0.60 -28.92 19.41
CA ASP A 312 0.99 -30.35 19.34
C ASP A 312 -0.22 -31.29 19.24
N LYS A 313 -1.44 -30.76 19.39
CA LYS A 313 -2.71 -31.44 19.13
C LYS A 313 -3.39 -30.90 17.85
N PRO A 314 -4.32 -31.62 17.24
CA PRO A 314 -5.05 -31.15 16.05
C PRO A 314 -5.74 -29.80 16.23
N THR A 315 -6.23 -29.51 17.44
CA THR A 315 -6.81 -28.22 17.80
C THR A 315 -5.84 -27.48 18.73
N PRO A 316 -5.49 -26.23 18.43
CA PRO A 316 -4.68 -25.39 19.32
C PRO A 316 -5.33 -25.30 20.71
N TYR A 317 -4.52 -25.32 21.75
CA TYR A 317 -5.00 -25.23 23.12
C TYR A 317 -4.04 -24.43 24.00
N VAL A 318 -4.53 -24.00 25.15
CA VAL A 318 -3.73 -23.40 26.21
C VAL A 318 -3.78 -24.27 27.46
N GLN A 319 -2.74 -24.20 28.26
CA GLN A 319 -2.65 -24.90 29.54
C GLN A 319 -3.14 -23.97 30.64
N LEU A 320 -4.40 -24.13 31.01
CA LEU A 320 -5.08 -23.29 32.02
C LEU A 320 -4.86 -23.89 33.42
N VAL A 321 -4.53 -23.05 34.38
CA VAL A 321 -4.47 -23.42 35.80
C VAL A 321 -5.78 -23.03 36.48
N GLU A 322 -6.62 -24.03 36.77
CA GLU A 322 -7.91 -23.86 37.41
C GLU A 322 -7.99 -24.74 38.65
N ASN A 323 -8.38 -24.20 39.79
CA ASN A 323 -8.49 -24.93 41.08
C ASN A 323 -7.25 -25.77 41.42
N ASN A 324 -6.05 -25.22 41.19
CA ASN A 324 -4.76 -25.89 41.37
C ASN A 324 -4.59 -27.18 40.52
N MET A 325 -5.32 -27.27 39.43
CA MET A 325 -5.19 -28.34 38.44
C MET A 325 -4.94 -27.78 37.04
N LEU A 326 -4.20 -28.50 36.24
CA LEU A 326 -3.92 -28.14 34.87
C LEU A 326 -5.02 -28.69 33.94
N VAL A 327 -5.63 -27.80 33.18
CA VAL A 327 -6.67 -28.11 32.19
C VAL A 327 -6.19 -27.70 30.80
N HIS A 328 -6.33 -28.58 29.83
CA HIS A 328 -6.07 -28.27 28.43
C HIS A 328 -7.33 -27.67 27.80
N GLN A 329 -7.39 -26.35 27.72
CA GLN A 329 -8.51 -25.63 27.14
C GLN A 329 -8.30 -25.42 25.64
N PRO A 330 -9.11 -26.03 24.75
CA PRO A 330 -9.07 -25.75 23.33
C PRO A 330 -9.43 -24.27 23.08
N VAL A 331 -8.71 -23.64 22.15
CA VAL A 331 -8.89 -22.21 21.82
C VAL A 331 -8.96 -21.97 20.33
N GLN A 332 -9.68 -20.92 19.95
CA GLN A 332 -9.60 -20.39 18.59
C GLN A 332 -8.64 -19.20 18.58
N LEU A 333 -7.68 -19.27 17.65
CA LEU A 333 -6.69 -18.22 17.48
C LEU A 333 -7.26 -17.13 16.58
N GLY A 334 -7.27 -15.90 17.06
CA GLY A 334 -7.63 -14.73 16.31
C GLY A 334 -6.41 -14.01 15.69
N ALA A 335 -6.52 -12.69 15.54
CA ALA A 335 -5.45 -11.87 15.01
C ALA A 335 -4.16 -11.95 15.86
N ARG A 336 -3.03 -11.85 15.18
CA ARG A 336 -1.71 -11.74 15.80
C ARG A 336 -1.24 -10.29 15.71
N ALA A 337 -0.63 -9.79 16.76
CA ALA A 337 -0.04 -8.47 16.79
C ALA A 337 1.33 -8.51 17.48
N GLU A 338 2.17 -7.57 17.18
CA GLU A 338 3.44 -7.37 17.88
C GLU A 338 3.26 -6.26 18.91
N VAL A 339 3.45 -6.58 20.19
CA VAL A 339 3.33 -5.65 21.31
C VAL A 339 4.56 -5.79 22.17
N ASP A 340 5.26 -4.69 22.44
CA ASP A 340 6.49 -4.65 23.26
C ASP A 340 7.56 -5.67 22.79
N GLY A 341 7.70 -5.88 21.47
CA GLY A 341 8.66 -6.82 20.89
C GLY A 341 8.29 -8.29 21.06
N GLN A 342 7.07 -8.59 21.51
CA GLN A 342 6.54 -9.95 21.62
C GLN A 342 5.34 -10.15 20.70
N THR A 343 5.30 -11.27 20.00
CA THR A 343 4.12 -11.67 19.24
C THR A 343 3.04 -12.14 20.21
N VAL A 344 1.93 -11.41 20.25
CA VAL A 344 0.71 -11.78 21.00
C VAL A 344 -0.37 -12.26 20.04
N VAL A 345 -1.24 -13.13 20.54
CA VAL A 345 -2.38 -13.67 19.79
C VAL A 345 -3.66 -13.45 20.58
N VAL A 346 -4.70 -13.05 19.88
CA VAL A 346 -6.06 -12.97 20.43
C VAL A 346 -6.59 -14.38 20.66
N LEU A 347 -7.11 -14.64 21.86
CA LEU A 347 -7.74 -15.92 22.20
C LEU A 347 -9.25 -15.78 22.33
N GLN A 348 -9.97 -16.74 21.76
CA GLN A 348 -11.38 -16.94 22.01
C GLN A 348 -11.58 -18.25 22.78
N GLY A 349 -12.47 -18.24 23.77
CA GLY A 349 -12.78 -19.41 24.58
C GLY A 349 -12.03 -19.49 25.92
N VAL A 350 -11.33 -18.44 26.34
CA VAL A 350 -10.63 -18.36 27.64
C VAL A 350 -11.12 -17.12 28.40
N PRO A 351 -11.43 -17.23 29.71
CA PRO A 351 -11.82 -16.07 30.52
C PRO A 351 -10.73 -15.02 30.60
N ALA A 352 -11.11 -13.76 30.67
CA ALA A 352 -10.18 -12.68 31.02
C ALA A 352 -9.59 -12.95 32.40
N ASN A 353 -8.31 -12.62 32.60
CA ASN A 353 -7.53 -12.86 33.81
C ASN A 353 -7.23 -14.34 34.12
N ALA A 354 -7.54 -15.28 33.25
CA ALA A 354 -7.12 -16.67 33.38
C ALA A 354 -5.61 -16.80 33.48
N ARG A 355 -5.11 -17.72 34.31
CA ARG A 355 -3.69 -18.02 34.45
C ARG A 355 -3.32 -19.19 33.57
N LEU A 356 -2.43 -18.95 32.64
CA LEU A 356 -1.95 -19.94 31.67
C LEU A 356 -0.49 -20.28 31.96
N VAL A 357 -0.08 -21.48 31.62
CA VAL A 357 1.33 -21.89 31.69
C VAL A 357 2.10 -21.23 30.55
N SER A 358 3.21 -20.59 30.87
CA SER A 358 4.11 -19.94 29.94
C SER A 358 4.73 -20.92 28.93
N GLY A 359 5.11 -20.39 27.79
CA GLY A 359 5.84 -21.15 26.77
C GLY A 359 7.12 -21.80 27.23
N ALA A 360 7.81 -21.17 28.17
CA ALA A 360 9.09 -21.62 28.70
C ALA A 360 9.02 -22.97 29.46
N VAL A 361 7.89 -23.27 30.09
CA VAL A 361 7.69 -24.49 30.89
C VAL A 361 7.49 -25.74 30.02
N GLY A 362 7.09 -25.57 28.77
CA GLY A 362 6.78 -26.69 27.89
C GLY A 362 5.38 -27.27 28.09
N THR A 363 5.15 -28.49 27.54
CA THR A 363 3.85 -29.14 27.59
C THR A 363 3.76 -30.02 28.83
N LEU A 364 2.83 -29.70 29.72
CA LEU A 364 2.50 -30.50 30.90
C LEU A 364 1.27 -31.38 30.64
N ARG A 365 1.12 -32.45 31.43
CA ARG A 365 -0.01 -33.38 31.30
C ARG A 365 -1.29 -32.75 31.88
N GLU A 366 -2.40 -32.98 31.22
CA GLU A 366 -3.73 -32.61 31.71
C GLU A 366 -4.05 -33.33 33.05
N GLY A 367 -4.71 -32.65 33.98
CA GLY A 367 -5.05 -33.15 35.27
C GLY A 367 -3.91 -33.15 36.30
N LEU A 368 -2.75 -32.59 35.95
CA LEU A 368 -1.63 -32.49 36.88
C LEU A 368 -1.93 -31.43 37.96
N ARG A 369 -1.64 -31.78 39.24
CA ARG A 369 -1.79 -30.85 40.36
C ARG A 369 -0.66 -29.80 40.28
N VAL A 370 -1.03 -28.54 40.36
CA VAL A 370 -0.10 -27.41 40.32
C VAL A 370 -0.07 -26.74 41.71
N THR A 371 1.11 -26.58 42.25
CA THR A 371 1.35 -25.77 43.45
C THR A 371 2.02 -24.48 43.02
N LEU A 372 1.44 -23.33 43.37
CA LEU A 372 2.02 -22.03 43.04
C LEU A 372 2.98 -21.63 44.16
N THR A 373 4.22 -21.40 43.85
CA THR A 373 5.18 -20.83 44.80
C THR A 373 4.75 -19.41 45.16
N PRO A 374 4.63 -19.04 46.44
CA PRO A 374 4.39 -17.65 46.82
C PRO A 374 5.52 -16.82 46.24
N GLY A 375 5.17 -15.86 45.36
CA GLY A 375 6.18 -14.94 44.82
C GLY A 375 6.85 -14.19 45.97
N ALA A 376 8.17 -14.16 46.00
CA ALA A 376 8.88 -13.20 46.79
C ALA A 376 8.48 -11.78 46.33
N PRO A 377 8.31 -10.82 47.21
CA PRO A 377 7.85 -9.47 46.92
C PRO A 377 8.72 -8.72 45.93
#